data_c1ab4b75a8a1624de628dbf8b160a5fc
#
_entry.id   c1ab4b75a8a1624de628dbf8b160a5fc
#
_cell.length_a   1.000
_cell.length_b   1.000
_cell.length_c   1.000
_cell.angle_alpha   90.00
_cell.angle_beta   90.00
_cell.angle_gamma   90.00
#
_symmetry.space_group_name_H-M   'P 1'
#
loop_
_entity.id
_entity.type
_entity.pdbx_description
1 polymer ?
#
loop_
_entity_poly.entity_id
_entity_poly.type
_entity_poly.pdbx_seq_one_letter_code
_entity_poly.pdbx_strand_id
1 'polypeptide(L)'
;MNTQTAHEFLTRCFHPGETIALLLRKESPASTTQRIVTLEQAIAPRYLAWLRYENHNGANVYVAANPLRSGSRKRTKDCIAEVRHLYLDIDVDGDNRIAALLESGAVPTPTVILSTSPDKYQVLWLVEGFDFDQQEYTLKLLALAFGGDSACTDRNRVLRVPGFRNSKYDPAHPVTVEYPSMSIYRPEDFRLDDALPNAVLPPHGLAPTCPTSKNTHSEQDWAWVVQQLSLGEDAGKLTQMLASRRSDKPNPLYYAQRTIDIASARLSLLAGMAIEDVIAMLESRRSAEVPASLCSSRAREIATTAQRMIARRKFTSLHTPKENHHATA
;
A
#
# COMPACT_ATOMS: atom_id res chain seq x y z
N MET A 1 3.11 29.18 9.05
CA MET A 1 3.88 28.39 8.09
C MET A 1 5.36 28.67 8.30
N ASN A 2 6.15 27.63 8.51
CA ASN A 2 7.58 27.72 8.80
C ASN A 2 8.39 26.96 7.74
N THR A 3 8.97 27.67 6.78
CA THR A 3 9.77 27.07 5.71
C THR A 3 11.11 26.50 6.21
N GLN A 4 11.62 26.95 7.37
CA GLN A 4 12.79 26.37 8.00
C GLN A 4 12.51 24.93 8.49
N THR A 5 11.32 24.67 9.03
CA THR A 5 10.90 23.32 9.41
C THR A 5 10.82 22.39 8.20
N ALA A 6 10.27 22.89 7.06
CA ALA A 6 10.22 22.11 5.82
C ALA A 6 11.63 21.83 5.26
N HIS A 7 12.52 22.83 5.30
CA HIS A 7 13.92 22.66 4.90
C HIS A 7 14.60 21.57 5.74
N GLU A 8 14.50 21.67 7.07
CA GLU A 8 15.09 20.71 7.99
C GLU A 8 14.57 19.30 7.76
N PHE A 9 13.25 19.14 7.65
CA PHE A 9 12.62 17.85 7.38
C PHE A 9 13.15 17.22 6.09
N LEU A 10 13.14 17.95 4.97
CA LEU A 10 13.63 17.44 3.70
C LEU A 10 15.10 17.06 3.73
N THR A 11 15.95 17.89 4.40
CA THR A 11 17.38 17.61 4.55
C THR A 11 17.67 16.39 5.43
N ARG A 12 16.82 16.12 6.43
CA ARG A 12 16.94 14.92 7.28
C ARG A 12 16.48 13.65 6.57
N CYS A 13 15.48 13.76 5.69
CA CYS A 13 14.84 12.63 5.03
C CYS A 13 15.51 12.20 3.72
N PHE A 14 16.29 13.07 3.09
CA PHE A 14 16.87 12.80 1.77
C PHE A 14 18.36 13.23 1.73
N HIS A 15 19.11 12.57 0.85
CA HIS A 15 20.53 12.88 0.66
C HIS A 15 20.75 13.92 -0.45
N PRO A 16 21.87 14.66 -0.40
CA PRO A 16 22.28 15.54 -1.48
C PRO A 16 22.33 14.82 -2.84
N GLY A 17 21.82 15.47 -3.87
CA GLY A 17 21.75 14.92 -5.25
C GLY A 17 20.56 14.03 -5.52
N GLU A 18 19.80 13.60 -4.50
CA GLU A 18 18.62 12.77 -4.72
C GLU A 18 17.51 13.52 -5.45
N THR A 19 16.84 12.79 -6.35
CA THR A 19 15.63 13.26 -7.04
C THR A 19 14.40 12.90 -6.20
N ILE A 20 13.59 13.90 -5.86
CA ILE A 20 12.38 13.73 -5.06
C ILE A 20 11.15 14.23 -5.81
N ALA A 21 9.98 13.69 -5.47
CA ALA A 21 8.71 14.20 -6.00
C ALA A 21 7.97 14.99 -4.94
N LEU A 22 7.65 16.25 -5.24
CA LEU A 22 6.75 17.08 -4.45
C LEU A 22 5.36 17.10 -5.08
N LEU A 23 4.33 16.98 -4.27
CA LEU A 23 2.93 17.03 -4.67
C LEU A 23 2.23 18.19 -3.99
N LEU A 24 1.48 18.94 -4.79
CA LEU A 24 0.56 19.99 -4.35
C LEU A 24 -0.86 19.53 -4.68
N ARG A 25 -1.71 19.41 -3.67
CA ARG A 25 -3.10 19.00 -3.87
C ARG A 25 -4.05 20.02 -3.29
N LYS A 26 -4.97 20.52 -4.12
CA LYS A 26 -6.10 21.36 -3.73
C LYS A 26 -7.37 20.51 -3.71
N GLU A 27 -8.23 20.77 -2.73
CA GLU A 27 -9.52 20.08 -2.64
C GLU A 27 -10.62 20.83 -3.42
N SER A 28 -10.54 22.19 -3.45
CA SER A 28 -11.52 23.02 -4.15
C SER A 28 -10.85 24.21 -4.85
N PRO A 29 -10.90 24.33 -6.18
CA PRO A 29 -11.24 23.23 -7.11
C PRO A 29 -10.21 22.11 -7.04
N ALA A 30 -10.67 20.87 -7.19
CA ALA A 30 -9.80 19.71 -7.07
C ALA A 30 -8.70 19.72 -8.15
N SER A 31 -7.45 19.75 -7.71
CA SER A 31 -6.31 19.71 -8.61
C SER A 31 -5.08 19.10 -7.94
N THR A 32 -4.25 18.42 -8.73
CA THR A 32 -2.98 17.87 -8.27
C THR A 32 -1.87 18.30 -9.21
N THR A 33 -0.85 18.95 -8.66
CA THR A 33 0.37 19.32 -9.38
C THR A 33 1.54 18.53 -8.80
N GLN A 34 2.28 17.81 -9.65
CA GLN A 34 3.49 17.10 -9.27
C GLN A 34 4.72 17.81 -9.84
N ARG A 35 5.76 17.95 -9.04
CA ARG A 35 7.07 18.43 -9.42
C ARG A 35 8.12 17.41 -9.03
N ILE A 36 8.99 17.06 -9.97
CA ILE A 36 10.15 16.20 -9.74
C ILE A 36 11.37 17.09 -9.82
N VAL A 37 12.11 17.16 -8.73
CA VAL A 37 13.23 18.10 -8.53
C VAL A 37 14.33 17.40 -7.72
N THR A 38 15.55 17.96 -7.72
CA THR A 38 16.57 17.50 -6.77
C THR A 38 16.28 18.04 -5.36
N LEU A 39 16.89 17.43 -4.35
CA LEU A 39 16.78 17.94 -2.97
C LEU A 39 17.19 19.40 -2.89
N GLU A 40 18.33 19.79 -3.49
CA GLU A 40 18.86 21.16 -3.47
C GLU A 40 17.86 22.16 -4.08
N GLN A 41 17.20 21.76 -5.16
CA GLN A 41 16.14 22.57 -5.76
C GLN A 41 14.95 22.73 -4.83
N ALA A 42 14.53 21.63 -4.17
CA ALA A 42 13.37 21.62 -3.28
C ALA A 42 13.57 22.49 -2.03
N ILE A 43 14.79 22.50 -1.47
CA ILE A 43 15.13 23.27 -0.27
C ILE A 43 15.60 24.71 -0.58
N ALA A 44 15.77 25.06 -1.87
CA ALA A 44 16.15 26.40 -2.25
C ALA A 44 15.14 27.44 -1.72
N PRO A 45 15.60 28.60 -1.16
CA PRO A 45 14.72 29.59 -0.54
C PRO A 45 13.56 30.03 -1.44
N ARG A 46 13.83 30.22 -2.74
CA ARG A 46 12.82 30.59 -3.74
C ARG A 46 11.76 29.50 -3.93
N TYR A 47 12.16 28.23 -3.91
CA TYR A 47 11.26 27.11 -4.07
C TYR A 47 10.37 26.91 -2.83
N LEU A 48 10.97 26.99 -1.64
CA LEU A 48 10.22 26.96 -0.38
C LEU A 48 9.23 28.13 -0.25
N ALA A 49 9.61 29.32 -0.72
CA ALA A 49 8.72 30.48 -0.76
C ALA A 49 7.52 30.25 -1.72
N TRP A 50 7.76 29.59 -2.86
CA TRP A 50 6.68 29.18 -3.78
C TRP A 50 5.77 28.14 -3.14
N LEU A 51 6.30 27.11 -2.49
CA LEU A 51 5.49 26.11 -1.76
C LEU A 51 4.63 26.78 -0.67
N ARG A 52 5.20 27.76 0.05
CA ARG A 52 4.47 28.53 1.05
C ARG A 52 3.33 29.32 0.44
N TYR A 53 3.55 29.96 -0.70
CA TYR A 53 2.52 30.69 -1.46
C TYR A 53 1.39 29.75 -1.89
N GLU A 54 1.70 28.61 -2.49
CA GLU A 54 0.70 27.62 -2.91
C GLU A 54 -0.10 27.06 -1.73
N ASN A 55 0.58 26.79 -0.58
CA ASN A 55 -0.10 26.32 0.62
C ASN A 55 -1.01 27.42 1.22
N HIS A 56 -0.60 28.70 1.18
CA HIS A 56 -1.46 29.81 1.58
C HIS A 56 -2.73 29.86 0.71
N ASN A 57 -2.62 29.50 -0.57
CA ASN A 57 -3.73 29.42 -1.53
C ASN A 57 -4.45 28.04 -1.52
N GLY A 58 -4.40 27.34 -0.40
CA GLY A 58 -5.18 26.11 -0.15
C GLY A 58 -4.57 24.82 -0.67
N ALA A 59 -3.35 24.83 -1.19
CA ALA A 59 -2.69 23.60 -1.59
C ALA A 59 -2.08 22.84 -0.39
N ASN A 60 -2.40 21.59 -0.22
CA ASN A 60 -1.68 20.69 0.67
C ASN A 60 -0.35 20.30 0.03
N VAL A 61 0.75 20.29 0.81
CA VAL A 61 2.10 19.99 0.34
C VAL A 61 2.54 18.60 0.82
N TYR A 62 2.98 17.77 -0.13
CA TYR A 62 3.47 16.43 0.13
C TYR A 62 4.81 16.18 -0.56
N VAL A 63 5.57 15.22 -0.05
CA VAL A 63 6.78 14.66 -0.66
C VAL A 63 6.65 13.14 -0.80
N ALA A 64 7.23 12.56 -1.84
CA ALA A 64 7.32 11.09 -1.96
C ALA A 64 8.14 10.52 -0.79
N ALA A 65 7.70 9.39 -0.23
CA ALA A 65 8.40 8.74 0.88
C ALA A 65 9.79 8.21 0.50
N ASN A 66 9.99 7.89 -0.76
CA ASN A 66 11.25 7.36 -1.29
C ASN A 66 11.78 8.23 -2.42
N PRO A 67 13.12 8.31 -2.61
CA PRO A 67 13.72 9.04 -3.72
C PRO A 67 13.42 8.35 -5.07
N LEU A 68 13.46 9.11 -6.13
CA LEU A 68 13.24 8.65 -7.48
C LEU A 68 14.58 8.45 -8.21
N ARG A 69 14.59 7.54 -9.18
CA ARG A 69 15.70 7.39 -10.11
C ARG A 69 15.92 8.70 -10.88
N SER A 70 17.18 9.07 -11.07
CA SER A 70 17.53 10.27 -11.84
C SER A 70 16.89 10.21 -13.22
N GLY A 71 16.41 11.37 -13.71
CA GLY A 71 15.71 11.48 -14.99
C GLY A 71 14.25 11.02 -14.98
N SER A 72 13.72 10.55 -13.85
CA SER A 72 12.29 10.20 -13.73
C SER A 72 11.39 11.40 -13.99
N ARG A 73 10.31 11.19 -14.75
CA ARG A 73 9.29 12.21 -15.02
C ARG A 73 7.96 11.95 -14.31
N LYS A 74 7.84 10.78 -13.66
CA LYS A 74 6.63 10.33 -12.96
C LYS A 74 7.02 9.68 -11.64
N ARG A 75 6.10 9.68 -10.68
CA ARG A 75 6.23 8.98 -9.40
C ARG A 75 5.44 7.65 -9.46
N THR A 76 5.92 6.72 -10.28
CA THR A 76 5.40 5.34 -10.31
C THR A 76 6.29 4.43 -9.46
N LYS A 77 5.79 3.24 -9.10
CA LYS A 77 6.57 2.24 -8.34
C LYS A 77 7.91 1.92 -9.02
N ASP A 78 7.95 1.87 -10.35
CA ASP A 78 9.15 1.54 -11.13
C ASP A 78 10.17 2.69 -11.18
N CYS A 79 9.75 3.91 -10.84
CA CYS A 79 10.63 5.08 -10.78
C CYS A 79 11.29 5.27 -9.40
N ILE A 80 10.94 4.50 -8.39
CA ILE A 80 11.59 4.55 -7.08
C ILE A 80 13.03 4.03 -7.22
N ALA A 81 13.99 4.80 -6.68
CA ALA A 81 15.41 4.45 -6.73
C ALA A 81 15.76 3.41 -5.68
N GLU A 82 15.36 3.66 -4.44
CA GLU A 82 15.66 2.82 -3.29
C GLU A 82 14.62 3.01 -2.18
N VAL A 83 14.66 2.15 -1.19
CA VAL A 83 13.86 2.28 0.04
C VAL A 83 14.58 3.21 1.00
N ARG A 84 13.98 4.36 1.29
CA ARG A 84 14.52 5.35 2.24
C ARG A 84 13.76 5.35 3.56
N HIS A 85 12.46 5.08 3.52
CA HIS A 85 11.62 5.10 4.70
C HIS A 85 10.71 3.89 4.78
N LEU A 86 10.52 3.40 6.00
CA LEU A 86 9.24 2.79 6.40
C LEU A 86 8.34 3.87 6.97
N TYR A 87 7.04 3.68 6.87
CA TYR A 87 6.07 4.67 7.36
C TYR A 87 4.75 4.01 7.76
N LEU A 88 4.03 4.70 8.61
CA LEU A 88 2.72 4.29 9.10
C LEU A 88 1.80 5.51 9.10
N ASP A 89 0.62 5.40 8.49
CA ASP A 89 -0.40 6.45 8.47
C ASP A 89 -1.49 6.07 9.47
N ILE A 90 -1.67 6.88 10.51
CA ILE A 90 -2.61 6.65 11.61
C ILE A 90 -3.70 7.73 11.54
N ASP A 91 -4.91 7.32 11.16
CA ASP A 91 -6.04 8.22 10.92
C ASP A 91 -7.11 8.20 12.02
N VAL A 92 -7.03 7.28 12.99
CA VAL A 92 -8.01 7.09 14.06
C VAL A 92 -7.30 6.73 15.34
N ASP A 93 -7.71 7.33 16.49
CA ASP A 93 -7.17 7.04 17.81
C ASP A 93 -5.64 7.21 17.88
N GLY A 94 -5.16 8.30 17.27
CA GLY A 94 -3.75 8.50 16.98
C GLY A 94 -2.88 8.59 18.22
N ASP A 95 -3.31 9.34 19.24
CA ASP A 95 -2.53 9.53 20.47
C ASP A 95 -2.29 8.21 21.20
N ASN A 96 -3.33 7.36 21.35
CA ASN A 96 -3.19 6.05 22.00
C ASN A 96 -2.34 5.10 21.16
N ARG A 97 -2.48 5.13 19.83
CA ARG A 97 -1.69 4.24 18.94
C ARG A 97 -0.24 4.62 18.89
N ILE A 98 0.11 5.92 18.92
CA ILE A 98 1.49 6.38 19.03
C ILE A 98 2.08 5.93 20.37
N ALA A 99 1.37 6.09 21.49
CA ALA A 99 1.82 5.63 22.80
C ALA A 99 2.10 4.11 22.78
N ALA A 100 1.13 3.31 22.30
CA ALA A 100 1.28 1.86 22.17
C ALA A 100 2.44 1.45 21.26
N LEU A 101 2.67 2.18 20.14
CA LEU A 101 3.79 1.93 19.24
C LEU A 101 5.13 2.17 19.95
N LEU A 102 5.27 3.28 20.67
CA LEU A 102 6.50 3.64 21.37
C LEU A 102 6.81 2.69 22.54
N GLU A 103 5.80 2.10 23.16
CA GLU A 103 5.92 1.16 24.27
C GLU A 103 6.11 -0.30 23.82
N SER A 104 5.79 -0.62 22.56
CA SER A 104 5.69 -2.02 22.09
C SER A 104 6.98 -2.83 22.13
N GLY A 105 8.14 -2.16 21.98
CA GLY A 105 9.45 -2.84 21.80
C GLY A 105 9.59 -3.68 20.51
N ALA A 106 8.51 -3.80 19.73
CA ALA A 106 8.49 -4.56 18.47
C ALA A 106 9.05 -3.78 17.27
N VAL A 107 9.11 -2.47 17.40
CA VAL A 107 9.70 -1.56 16.40
C VAL A 107 10.67 -0.62 17.09
N PRO A 108 11.71 -0.17 16.38
CA PRO A 108 12.63 0.82 16.94
C PRO A 108 11.92 2.19 17.07
N THR A 109 12.51 3.08 17.89
CA THR A 109 12.01 4.46 18.04
C THR A 109 11.92 5.15 16.67
N PRO A 110 10.79 5.72 16.28
CA PRO A 110 10.65 6.42 15.00
C PRO A 110 11.68 7.55 14.83
N THR A 111 12.15 7.76 13.60
CA THR A 111 13.01 8.91 13.30
C THR A 111 12.21 10.19 13.13
N VAL A 112 10.96 10.08 12.68
CA VAL A 112 10.06 11.22 12.49
C VAL A 112 8.65 10.86 12.90
N ILE A 113 7.99 11.77 13.63
CA ILE A 113 6.54 11.73 13.89
C ILE A 113 5.95 13.05 13.39
N LEU A 114 5.04 12.97 12.42
CA LEU A 114 4.30 14.12 11.91
C LEU A 114 2.90 14.13 12.52
N SER A 115 2.51 15.21 13.19
CA SER A 115 1.09 15.47 13.47
C SER A 115 0.48 16.18 12.26
N THR A 116 -0.43 15.52 11.57
CA THR A 116 -0.99 15.98 10.28
C THR A 116 -2.34 16.69 10.44
N SER A 117 -3.06 16.37 11.51
CA SER A 117 -4.32 16.97 11.98
C SER A 117 -4.62 16.43 13.37
N PRO A 118 -5.65 16.94 14.09
CA PRO A 118 -5.97 16.46 15.42
C PRO A 118 -6.13 14.93 15.42
N ASP A 119 -5.43 14.26 16.33
CA ASP A 119 -5.44 12.80 16.52
C ASP A 119 -5.08 11.98 15.26
N LYS A 120 -4.22 12.56 14.35
CA LYS A 120 -3.75 11.90 13.14
C LYS A 120 -2.27 12.11 12.92
N TYR A 121 -1.58 11.00 12.67
CA TYR A 121 -0.15 10.98 12.59
C TYR A 121 0.37 10.25 11.36
N GLN A 122 1.55 10.68 10.89
CA GLN A 122 2.41 9.90 10.00
C GLN A 122 3.71 9.63 10.73
N VAL A 123 4.04 8.36 10.91
CA VAL A 123 5.25 7.91 11.61
C VAL A 123 6.23 7.40 10.58
N LEU A 124 7.51 7.78 10.68
CA LEU A 124 8.55 7.38 9.73
C LEU A 124 9.77 6.83 10.45
N TRP A 125 10.39 5.85 9.81
CA TRP A 125 11.71 5.34 10.13
C TRP A 125 12.62 5.53 8.94
N LEU A 126 13.77 6.20 9.09
CA LEU A 126 14.83 6.14 8.11
C LEU A 126 15.41 4.72 8.13
N VAL A 127 15.54 4.13 6.95
CA VAL A 127 15.98 2.74 6.83
C VAL A 127 17.02 2.58 5.72
N GLU A 128 17.81 1.50 5.84
CA GLU A 128 18.72 1.00 4.81
C GLU A 128 18.64 -0.53 4.72
N GLY A 129 19.10 -1.11 3.60
CA GLY A 129 19.15 -2.56 3.43
C GLY A 129 17.81 -3.23 3.11
N PHE A 130 16.72 -2.50 2.96
CA PHE A 130 15.43 -3.04 2.52
C PHE A 130 15.37 -3.13 1.00
N ASP A 131 14.91 -4.24 0.47
CA ASP A 131 14.39 -4.31 -0.89
C ASP A 131 12.93 -3.82 -0.97
N PHE A 132 12.40 -3.67 -2.18
CA PHE A 132 11.06 -3.14 -2.38
C PHE A 132 9.94 -4.06 -1.86
N ASP A 133 10.13 -5.36 -1.92
CA ASP A 133 9.12 -6.34 -1.47
C ASP A 133 9.14 -6.43 0.05
N GLN A 134 10.32 -6.40 0.66
CA GLN A 134 10.49 -6.28 2.12
C GLN A 134 9.85 -5.01 2.65
N GLN A 135 10.05 -3.86 1.98
CA GLN A 135 9.40 -2.61 2.37
C GLN A 135 7.87 -2.76 2.39
N GLU A 136 7.27 -3.15 1.24
CA GLU A 136 5.80 -3.25 1.13
C GLU A 136 5.23 -4.31 2.09
N TYR A 137 5.98 -5.37 2.40
CA TYR A 137 5.61 -6.37 3.39
C TYR A 137 5.64 -5.79 4.81
N THR A 138 6.75 -5.16 5.21
CA THR A 138 6.90 -4.55 6.54
C THR A 138 5.88 -3.43 6.77
N LEU A 139 5.58 -2.61 5.76
CA LEU A 139 4.52 -1.60 5.85
C LEU A 139 3.14 -2.21 6.16
N LYS A 140 2.83 -3.38 5.60
CA LYS A 140 1.57 -4.10 5.89
C LYS A 140 1.55 -4.63 7.31
N LEU A 141 2.68 -5.16 7.80
CA LEU A 141 2.81 -5.62 9.18
C LEU A 141 2.67 -4.47 10.17
N LEU A 142 3.31 -3.33 9.90
CA LEU A 142 3.17 -2.10 10.70
C LEU A 142 1.71 -1.64 10.77
N ALA A 143 1.03 -1.58 9.63
CA ALA A 143 -0.37 -1.19 9.58
C ALA A 143 -1.27 -2.17 10.37
N LEU A 144 -0.98 -3.47 10.31
CA LEU A 144 -1.71 -4.49 11.05
C LEU A 144 -1.45 -4.41 12.56
N ALA A 145 -0.18 -4.30 12.97
CA ALA A 145 0.22 -4.30 14.38
C ALA A 145 -0.28 -3.06 15.13
N PHE A 146 -0.22 -1.90 14.48
CA PHE A 146 -0.50 -0.60 15.13
C PHE A 146 -1.75 0.11 14.58
N GLY A 147 -2.58 -0.60 13.82
CA GLY A 147 -3.87 -0.08 13.34
C GLY A 147 -3.75 1.07 12.34
N GLY A 148 -2.70 1.09 11.54
CA GLY A 148 -2.55 2.07 10.46
C GLY A 148 -3.42 1.78 9.25
N ASP A 149 -3.46 2.72 8.28
CA ASP A 149 -4.20 2.56 7.03
C ASP A 149 -3.50 1.55 6.11
N SER A 150 -4.10 0.36 5.96
CA SER A 150 -3.59 -0.70 5.09
C SER A 150 -3.55 -0.33 3.58
N ALA A 151 -4.31 0.68 3.16
CA ALA A 151 -4.24 1.23 1.80
C ALA A 151 -3.00 2.11 1.59
N CYS A 152 -2.29 2.45 2.67
CA CYS A 152 -1.12 3.32 2.67
C CYS A 152 0.21 2.54 2.73
N THR A 153 0.31 1.39 2.07
CA THR A 153 1.49 0.50 2.11
C THR A 153 2.27 0.42 0.79
N ASP A 154 2.11 1.39 -0.08
CA ASP A 154 2.75 1.44 -1.40
C ASP A 154 4.08 2.19 -1.36
N ARG A 155 5.18 1.63 -1.90
CA ARG A 155 6.51 2.28 -1.92
C ARG A 155 6.57 3.65 -2.61
N ASN A 156 5.59 4.02 -3.40
CA ASN A 156 5.47 5.35 -4.03
C ASN A 156 4.50 6.28 -3.28
N ARG A 157 4.28 6.06 -1.98
CA ARG A 157 3.44 6.92 -1.13
C ARG A 157 3.97 8.33 -1.02
N VAL A 158 3.10 9.26 -0.67
CA VAL A 158 3.45 10.64 -0.31
C VAL A 158 3.11 10.92 1.14
N LEU A 159 3.98 11.68 1.77
CA LEU A 159 3.90 12.11 3.16
C LEU A 159 3.71 13.63 3.20
N ARG A 160 3.04 14.13 4.21
CA ARG A 160 2.90 15.58 4.39
C ARG A 160 4.25 16.20 4.72
N VAL A 161 4.48 17.41 4.20
CA VAL A 161 5.67 18.18 4.55
C VAL A 161 5.32 19.09 5.75
N PRO A 162 6.03 18.96 6.88
CA PRO A 162 5.80 19.82 8.04
C PRO A 162 6.20 21.27 7.79
N GLY A 163 5.69 22.17 8.64
CA GLY A 163 5.87 23.61 8.46
C GLY A 163 4.83 24.25 7.53
N PHE A 164 4.04 23.45 6.81
CA PHE A 164 2.87 23.86 6.04
C PHE A 164 1.57 23.55 6.80
N ARG A 165 0.43 23.98 6.25
CA ARG A 165 -0.89 23.72 6.81
C ARG A 165 -1.64 22.65 6.03
N ASN A 166 -2.43 21.87 6.75
CA ASN A 166 -3.42 20.95 6.18
C ASN A 166 -4.72 21.70 5.90
N SER A 167 -4.94 22.05 4.63
CA SER A 167 -6.08 22.83 4.17
C SER A 167 -7.38 22.00 4.01
N LYS A 168 -7.42 20.75 4.50
CA LYS A 168 -8.66 19.97 4.60
C LYS A 168 -9.58 20.44 5.74
N TYR A 169 -9.05 21.25 6.66
CA TYR A 169 -9.73 21.73 7.85
C TYR A 169 -9.93 23.24 7.76
N ASP A 170 -10.95 23.74 8.43
CA ASP A 170 -11.19 25.17 8.62
C ASP A 170 -11.38 25.42 10.13
N PRO A 171 -10.45 26.14 10.79
CA PRO A 171 -9.21 26.70 10.23
C PRO A 171 -8.19 25.61 9.84
N ALA A 172 -7.35 25.90 8.83
CA ALA A 172 -6.34 24.97 8.35
C ALA A 172 -5.37 24.57 9.47
N HIS A 173 -5.19 23.24 9.68
CA HIS A 173 -4.37 22.69 10.76
C HIS A 173 -2.89 22.75 10.44
N PRO A 174 -1.99 23.20 11.35
CA PRO A 174 -0.55 23.15 11.12
C PRO A 174 -0.06 21.69 11.12
N VAL A 175 0.79 21.34 10.13
CA VAL A 175 1.52 20.07 10.16
C VAL A 175 2.82 20.29 10.94
N THR A 176 2.95 19.59 12.07
CA THR A 176 4.13 19.67 12.95
C THR A 176 4.99 18.40 12.86
N VAL A 177 6.22 18.47 13.37
CA VAL A 177 7.18 17.36 13.33
C VAL A 177 7.92 17.24 14.64
N GLU A 178 8.14 16.00 15.05
CA GLU A 178 9.05 15.60 16.12
C GLU A 178 10.07 14.62 15.57
N TYR A 179 11.27 14.63 16.16
CA TYR A 179 12.40 13.77 15.80
C TYR A 179 12.87 12.95 17.02
N PRO A 180 12.13 11.88 17.37
CA PRO A 180 12.46 11.07 18.55
C PRO A 180 13.82 10.34 18.44
N SER A 181 14.25 10.01 17.23
CA SER A 181 15.53 9.34 16.95
C SER A 181 16.24 9.94 15.74
N MET A 182 17.57 9.75 15.70
CA MET A 182 18.44 10.11 14.57
C MET A 182 19.02 8.86 13.88
N SER A 183 18.59 7.66 14.29
CA SER A 183 19.14 6.41 13.81
C SER A 183 18.61 6.05 12.42
N ILE A 184 19.40 5.30 11.67
CA ILE A 184 19.00 4.61 10.45
C ILE A 184 18.86 3.14 10.80
N TYR A 185 17.74 2.52 10.44
CA TYR A 185 17.38 1.17 10.85
C TYR A 185 17.47 0.18 9.69
N ARG A 186 17.65 -1.09 10.04
CA ARG A 186 17.73 -2.22 9.11
C ARG A 186 16.55 -3.18 9.30
N PRO A 187 16.33 -4.13 8.38
CA PRO A 187 15.23 -5.10 8.52
C PRO A 187 15.20 -5.83 9.86
N GLU A 188 16.36 -6.18 10.41
CA GLU A 188 16.53 -6.90 11.68
C GLU A 188 16.11 -6.10 12.93
N ASP A 189 15.97 -4.78 12.82
CA ASP A 189 15.53 -3.93 13.92
C ASP A 189 14.01 -3.98 14.13
N PHE A 190 13.27 -4.55 13.18
CA PHE A 190 11.79 -4.65 13.20
C PHE A 190 11.37 -6.07 13.58
N ARG A 191 10.91 -6.24 14.82
CA ARG A 191 10.46 -7.54 15.38
C ARG A 191 8.94 -7.67 15.36
N LEU A 192 8.33 -7.42 14.21
CA LEU A 192 6.88 -7.36 14.07
C LEU A 192 6.18 -8.70 14.26
N ASP A 193 6.89 -9.82 14.06
CA ASP A 193 6.38 -11.16 14.36
C ASP A 193 6.07 -11.33 15.85
N ASP A 194 6.85 -10.68 16.74
CA ASP A 194 6.63 -10.69 18.19
C ASP A 194 5.37 -9.87 18.58
N ALA A 195 5.04 -8.85 17.83
CA ALA A 195 3.87 -8.00 18.06
C ALA A 195 2.56 -8.64 17.56
N LEU A 196 2.65 -9.69 16.75
CA LEU A 196 1.53 -10.41 16.14
C LEU A 196 1.53 -11.90 16.50
N PRO A 197 1.66 -12.30 17.80
CA PRO A 197 1.94 -13.69 18.21
C PRO A 197 0.87 -14.71 17.81
N ASN A 198 -0.30 -14.29 17.37
CA ASN A 198 -1.40 -15.15 16.92
C ASN A 198 -1.96 -14.77 15.54
N ALA A 199 -1.36 -13.81 14.85
CA ALA A 199 -1.69 -13.62 13.45
C ALA A 199 -1.04 -14.78 12.69
N VAL A 200 -1.83 -15.76 12.28
CA VAL A 200 -1.42 -16.73 11.26
C VAL A 200 -1.11 -15.92 10.01
N LEU A 201 0.13 -15.43 9.94
CA LEU A 201 0.65 -14.81 8.74
C LEU A 201 0.65 -15.91 7.69
N PRO A 202 -0.12 -15.78 6.61
CA PRO A 202 -0.02 -16.71 5.52
C PRO A 202 1.43 -16.67 5.03
N PRO A 203 2.07 -17.80 4.75
CA PRO A 203 3.43 -17.87 4.28
C PRO A 203 3.57 -16.92 3.08
N HIS A 204 4.61 -16.10 3.09
CA HIS A 204 4.98 -15.07 2.11
C HIS A 204 4.06 -15.02 0.87
N GLY A 205 3.10 -14.09 0.83
CA GLY A 205 2.27 -13.87 -0.35
C GLY A 205 0.75 -13.81 -0.17
N LEU A 206 0.20 -14.00 1.03
CA LEU A 206 -1.21 -13.76 1.31
C LEU A 206 -1.33 -12.51 2.18
N ALA A 207 -2.02 -11.48 1.68
CA ALA A 207 -2.35 -10.32 2.49
C ALA A 207 -3.24 -10.75 3.66
N PRO A 208 -2.89 -10.41 4.92
CA PRO A 208 -3.76 -10.69 6.05
C PRO A 208 -5.05 -9.87 5.92
N THR A 209 -6.18 -10.52 6.10
CA THR A 209 -7.48 -9.87 6.22
C THR A 209 -7.61 -9.33 7.64
N CYS A 210 -7.37 -8.04 7.84
CA CYS A 210 -7.64 -7.38 9.11
C CYS A 210 -9.12 -6.93 9.16
N PRO A 211 -9.85 -7.17 10.27
CA PRO A 211 -11.29 -6.85 10.36
C PRO A 211 -11.64 -5.37 10.53
N THR A 212 -10.69 -4.45 10.61
CA THR A 212 -10.97 -3.05 11.02
C THR A 212 -10.38 -1.95 10.14
N SER A 213 -9.75 -2.25 9.00
CA SER A 213 -9.47 -1.21 8.02
C SER A 213 -10.55 -1.23 6.94
N LYS A 214 -10.88 -0.08 6.36
CA LYS A 214 -11.69 0.03 5.16
C LYS A 214 -10.97 -0.63 3.97
N ASN A 215 -10.86 -1.96 4.00
CA ASN A 215 -10.65 -2.73 2.78
C ASN A 215 -11.66 -2.20 1.78
N THR A 216 -11.22 -1.85 0.58
CA THR A 216 -12.20 -1.51 -0.44
C THR A 216 -13.23 -2.64 -0.42
N HIS A 217 -14.49 -2.31 -0.53
CA HIS A 217 -15.54 -3.32 -0.53
C HIS A 217 -15.21 -4.50 -1.45
N SER A 218 -14.43 -4.25 -2.51
CA SER A 218 -13.95 -5.27 -3.45
C SER A 218 -12.93 -6.24 -2.86
N GLU A 219 -12.06 -5.80 -1.94
CA GLU A 219 -11.09 -6.68 -1.26
C GLU A 219 -11.77 -7.54 -0.21
N GLN A 220 -12.76 -6.99 0.51
CA GLN A 220 -13.59 -7.75 1.45
C GLN A 220 -14.40 -8.83 0.72
N ASP A 221 -15.01 -8.45 -0.41
CA ASP A 221 -15.76 -9.38 -1.26
C ASP A 221 -14.85 -10.50 -1.78
N TRP A 222 -13.64 -10.17 -2.23
CA TRP A 222 -12.66 -11.14 -2.69
C TRP A 222 -12.27 -12.14 -1.60
N ALA A 223 -11.92 -11.64 -0.41
CA ALA A 223 -11.52 -12.47 0.73
C ALA A 223 -12.65 -13.41 1.14
N TRP A 224 -13.88 -12.88 1.23
CA TRP A 224 -15.06 -13.65 1.57
C TRP A 224 -15.34 -14.74 0.51
N VAL A 225 -15.29 -14.40 -0.78
CA VAL A 225 -15.51 -15.36 -1.88
C VAL A 225 -14.48 -16.50 -1.84
N VAL A 226 -13.20 -16.17 -1.70
CA VAL A 226 -12.13 -17.19 -1.62
C VAL A 226 -12.35 -18.12 -0.43
N GLN A 227 -12.75 -17.58 0.72
CA GLN A 227 -13.04 -18.37 1.92
C GLN A 227 -14.23 -19.31 1.70
N GLN A 228 -15.35 -18.81 1.17
CA GLN A 228 -16.55 -19.62 0.95
C GLN A 228 -16.32 -20.73 -0.09
N LEU A 229 -15.63 -20.43 -1.19
CA LEU A 229 -15.24 -21.42 -2.19
C LEU A 229 -14.30 -22.48 -1.61
N SER A 230 -13.38 -22.11 -0.72
CA SER A 230 -12.49 -23.07 -0.05
C SER A 230 -13.24 -23.98 0.94
N LEU A 231 -14.39 -23.57 1.44
CA LEU A 231 -15.30 -24.36 2.27
C LEU A 231 -16.23 -25.26 1.43
N GLY A 232 -16.15 -25.18 0.09
CA GLY A 232 -16.95 -26.00 -0.82
C GLY A 232 -18.34 -25.43 -1.12
N GLU A 233 -18.61 -24.16 -0.80
CA GLU A 233 -19.90 -23.54 -1.15
C GLU A 233 -20.10 -23.40 -2.66
N ASP A 234 -21.34 -23.53 -3.10
CA ASP A 234 -21.71 -23.47 -4.52
C ASP A 234 -21.51 -22.08 -5.12
N ALA A 235 -20.84 -22.01 -6.28
CA ALA A 235 -20.50 -20.77 -6.95
C ALA A 235 -21.74 -19.97 -7.40
N GLY A 236 -22.82 -20.63 -7.80
CA GLY A 236 -24.07 -19.98 -8.19
C GLY A 236 -24.76 -19.32 -7.00
N LYS A 237 -24.85 -20.05 -5.87
CA LYS A 237 -25.35 -19.52 -4.60
C LYS A 237 -24.54 -18.32 -4.13
N LEU A 238 -23.21 -18.41 -4.17
CA LEU A 238 -22.32 -17.30 -3.80
C LEU A 238 -22.49 -16.08 -4.71
N THR A 239 -22.73 -16.30 -6.01
CA THR A 239 -23.00 -15.22 -6.97
C THR A 239 -24.25 -14.44 -6.57
N GLN A 240 -25.34 -15.10 -6.22
CA GLN A 240 -26.57 -14.44 -5.79
C GLN A 240 -26.37 -13.68 -4.47
N MET A 241 -25.69 -14.30 -3.52
CA MET A 241 -25.39 -13.68 -2.22
C MET A 241 -24.53 -12.42 -2.38
N LEU A 242 -23.48 -12.47 -3.20
CA LEU A 242 -22.60 -11.32 -3.42
C LEU A 242 -23.30 -10.22 -4.20
N ALA A 243 -24.11 -10.56 -5.21
CA ALA A 243 -24.91 -9.59 -5.97
C ALA A 243 -25.88 -8.83 -5.05
N SER A 244 -26.56 -9.53 -4.13
CA SER A 244 -27.47 -8.94 -3.16
C SER A 244 -26.74 -8.01 -2.17
N ARG A 245 -25.53 -8.40 -1.70
CA ARG A 245 -24.69 -7.58 -0.82
C ARG A 245 -24.16 -6.33 -1.50
N ARG A 246 -24.03 -6.35 -2.83
CA ARG A 246 -23.40 -5.31 -3.65
C ARG A 246 -24.38 -4.62 -4.60
N SER A 247 -25.59 -4.37 -4.12
CA SER A 247 -26.62 -3.60 -4.85
C SER A 247 -26.17 -2.15 -5.19
N ASP A 248 -25.10 -1.67 -4.55
CA ASP A 248 -24.43 -0.39 -4.84
C ASP A 248 -23.66 -0.37 -6.17
N LYS A 249 -23.39 -1.53 -6.78
CA LYS A 249 -22.66 -1.62 -8.06
C LYS A 249 -23.59 -1.35 -9.25
N PRO A 250 -23.10 -0.73 -10.34
CA PRO A 250 -23.90 -0.50 -11.56
C PRO A 250 -24.46 -1.78 -12.16
N ASN A 251 -23.75 -2.90 -12.02
CA ASN A 251 -24.22 -4.24 -12.40
C ASN A 251 -23.79 -5.26 -11.34
N PRO A 252 -24.58 -5.44 -10.28
CA PRO A 252 -24.23 -6.30 -9.15
C PRO A 252 -24.00 -7.75 -9.54
N LEU A 253 -24.85 -8.30 -10.41
CA LEU A 253 -24.76 -9.69 -10.85
C LEU A 253 -23.46 -9.95 -11.65
N TYR A 254 -23.14 -9.05 -12.59
CA TYR A 254 -21.89 -9.13 -13.35
C TYR A 254 -20.65 -9.03 -12.46
N TYR A 255 -20.67 -8.11 -11.51
CA TYR A 255 -19.58 -7.95 -10.53
C TYR A 255 -19.37 -9.22 -9.71
N ALA A 256 -20.46 -9.79 -9.18
CA ALA A 256 -20.43 -11.01 -8.38
C ALA A 256 -19.92 -12.20 -9.20
N GLN A 257 -20.49 -12.42 -10.37
CA GLN A 257 -20.10 -13.50 -11.28
C GLN A 257 -18.61 -13.43 -11.63
N ARG A 258 -18.11 -12.25 -12.03
CA ARG A 258 -16.70 -12.07 -12.37
C ARG A 258 -15.77 -12.34 -11.19
N THR A 259 -16.12 -11.89 -9.99
CA THR A 259 -15.33 -12.08 -8.78
C THR A 259 -15.22 -13.57 -8.43
N ILE A 260 -16.34 -14.29 -8.48
CA ILE A 260 -16.39 -15.72 -8.16
C ILE A 260 -15.68 -16.55 -9.23
N ASP A 261 -15.86 -16.24 -10.51
CA ASP A 261 -15.19 -16.96 -11.59
C ASP A 261 -13.66 -16.84 -11.51
N ILE A 262 -13.13 -15.64 -11.24
CA ILE A 262 -11.67 -15.43 -11.08
C ILE A 262 -11.17 -16.18 -9.84
N ALA A 263 -11.90 -16.14 -8.73
CA ALA A 263 -11.52 -16.82 -7.49
C ALA A 263 -11.53 -18.36 -7.67
N SER A 264 -12.58 -18.89 -8.31
CA SER A 264 -12.70 -20.33 -8.62
C SER A 264 -11.57 -20.79 -9.55
N ALA A 265 -11.32 -20.08 -10.65
CA ALA A 265 -10.24 -20.39 -11.58
C ALA A 265 -8.89 -20.42 -10.86
N ARG A 266 -8.63 -19.44 -9.98
CA ARG A 266 -7.39 -19.37 -9.21
C ARG A 266 -7.25 -20.54 -8.25
N LEU A 267 -8.29 -20.92 -7.53
CA LEU A 267 -8.25 -22.06 -6.60
C LEU A 267 -8.02 -23.38 -7.35
N SER A 268 -8.69 -23.58 -8.48
CA SER A 268 -8.52 -24.78 -9.32
C SER A 268 -7.11 -24.91 -9.89
N LEU A 269 -6.53 -23.80 -10.39
CA LEU A 269 -5.14 -23.79 -10.86
C LEU A 269 -4.12 -24.03 -9.73
N LEU A 270 -4.38 -23.53 -8.52
CA LEU A 270 -3.53 -23.80 -7.34
C LEU A 270 -3.64 -25.24 -6.88
N ALA A 271 -4.80 -25.88 -7.09
CA ALA A 271 -5.01 -27.32 -6.83
C ALA A 271 -4.39 -28.22 -7.92
N GLY A 272 -3.74 -27.64 -8.95
CA GLY A 272 -3.04 -28.38 -10.01
C GLY A 272 -3.91 -28.71 -11.24
N MET A 273 -5.11 -28.15 -11.36
CA MET A 273 -5.95 -28.33 -12.55
C MET A 273 -5.31 -27.67 -13.78
N ALA A 274 -5.37 -28.34 -14.95
CA ALA A 274 -4.88 -27.76 -16.20
C ALA A 274 -5.72 -26.55 -16.62
N ILE A 275 -5.10 -25.60 -17.33
CA ILE A 275 -5.81 -24.35 -17.71
C ILE A 275 -6.99 -24.62 -18.63
N GLU A 276 -6.88 -25.63 -19.50
CA GLU A 276 -7.94 -26.10 -20.40
C GLU A 276 -9.17 -26.60 -19.64
N ASP A 277 -8.95 -27.35 -18.56
CA ASP A 277 -10.01 -27.86 -17.70
C ASP A 277 -10.67 -26.72 -16.89
N VAL A 278 -9.88 -25.71 -16.47
CA VAL A 278 -10.43 -24.51 -15.82
C VAL A 278 -11.29 -23.72 -16.78
N ILE A 279 -10.88 -23.59 -18.06
CA ILE A 279 -11.68 -22.93 -19.08
C ILE A 279 -13.01 -23.69 -19.29
N ALA A 280 -12.96 -25.01 -19.45
CA ALA A 280 -14.14 -25.84 -19.60
C ALA A 280 -15.11 -25.75 -18.40
N MET A 281 -14.56 -25.74 -17.18
CA MET A 281 -15.32 -25.51 -15.95
C MET A 281 -16.05 -24.16 -15.95
N LEU A 282 -15.37 -23.09 -16.37
CA LEU A 282 -15.96 -21.76 -16.45
C LEU A 282 -17.02 -21.66 -17.53
N GLU A 283 -16.83 -22.33 -18.67
CA GLU A 283 -17.80 -22.41 -19.76
C GLU A 283 -19.08 -23.15 -19.34
N SER A 284 -18.95 -24.24 -18.58
CA SER A 284 -20.09 -25.04 -18.11
C SER A 284 -21.01 -24.30 -17.14
N ARG A 285 -20.48 -23.30 -16.43
CA ARG A 285 -21.25 -22.47 -15.49
C ARG A 285 -22.11 -21.39 -16.16
N ARG A 286 -21.97 -21.19 -17.45
CA ARG A 286 -22.67 -20.12 -18.17
C ARG A 286 -23.96 -20.63 -18.79
N SER A 287 -25.04 -19.93 -18.47
CA SER A 287 -26.37 -20.24 -18.97
C SER A 287 -26.56 -19.94 -20.46
N ALA A 288 -27.62 -20.52 -21.05
CA ALA A 288 -27.99 -20.48 -22.46
C ALA A 288 -28.23 -19.08 -23.08
N GLU A 289 -28.08 -18.01 -22.31
CA GLU A 289 -28.39 -16.63 -22.73
C GLU A 289 -27.25 -15.87 -23.42
N VAL A 290 -26.01 -16.44 -23.45
CA VAL A 290 -24.83 -15.78 -24.04
C VAL A 290 -24.29 -16.61 -25.20
N PRO A 291 -23.95 -16.01 -26.36
CA PRO A 291 -23.36 -16.74 -27.50
C PRO A 291 -22.11 -17.51 -27.10
N ALA A 292 -21.96 -18.74 -27.58
CA ALA A 292 -20.85 -19.65 -27.23
C ALA A 292 -19.45 -19.03 -27.46
N SER A 293 -19.27 -18.26 -28.53
CA SER A 293 -18.02 -17.58 -28.87
C SER A 293 -17.61 -16.54 -27.82
N LEU A 294 -18.58 -15.82 -27.24
CA LEU A 294 -18.36 -14.86 -26.16
C LEU A 294 -18.08 -15.56 -24.83
N CYS A 295 -18.66 -16.75 -24.60
CA CYS A 295 -18.39 -17.57 -23.43
C CYS A 295 -16.94 -18.05 -23.41
N SER A 296 -16.43 -18.62 -24.51
CA SER A 296 -15.08 -19.15 -24.62
C SER A 296 -13.99 -18.04 -24.50
N SER A 297 -14.20 -16.90 -25.18
CA SER A 297 -13.30 -15.76 -25.07
C SER A 297 -13.19 -15.25 -23.64
N ARG A 298 -14.32 -15.15 -22.95
CA ARG A 298 -14.39 -14.67 -21.57
C ARG A 298 -13.85 -15.66 -20.54
N ALA A 299 -14.08 -16.95 -20.72
CA ALA A 299 -13.52 -18.00 -19.88
C ALA A 299 -11.97 -18.00 -19.98
N ARG A 300 -11.43 -17.88 -21.19
CA ARG A 300 -9.98 -17.74 -21.42
C ARG A 300 -9.41 -16.48 -20.78
N GLU A 301 -10.07 -15.34 -20.90
CA GLU A 301 -9.64 -14.08 -20.23
C GLU A 301 -9.55 -14.27 -18.71
N ILE A 302 -10.56 -14.89 -18.09
CA ILE A 302 -10.64 -15.15 -16.67
C ILE A 302 -9.54 -16.11 -16.22
N ALA A 303 -9.38 -17.26 -16.93
CA ALA A 303 -8.36 -18.26 -16.64
C ALA A 303 -6.94 -17.66 -16.78
N THR A 304 -6.70 -16.88 -17.83
CA THR A 304 -5.43 -16.17 -18.04
C THR A 304 -5.16 -15.13 -16.93
N THR A 305 -6.20 -14.42 -16.47
CA THR A 305 -6.09 -13.48 -15.36
C THR A 305 -5.71 -14.20 -14.07
N ALA A 306 -6.36 -15.31 -13.76
CA ALA A 306 -6.05 -16.14 -12.61
C ALA A 306 -4.62 -16.72 -12.67
N GLN A 307 -4.19 -17.19 -13.84
CA GLN A 307 -2.84 -17.68 -14.08
C GLN A 307 -1.78 -16.59 -13.87
N ARG A 308 -2.02 -15.38 -14.36
CA ARG A 308 -1.14 -14.23 -14.12
C ARG A 308 -1.05 -13.86 -12.64
N MET A 309 -2.15 -13.97 -11.89
CA MET A 309 -2.15 -13.75 -10.45
C MET A 309 -1.30 -14.80 -9.71
N ILE A 310 -1.26 -16.04 -10.19
CA ILE A 310 -0.43 -17.12 -9.64
C ILE A 310 1.04 -16.94 -10.05
N ALA A 311 1.31 -16.63 -11.33
CA ALA A 311 2.66 -16.44 -11.85
C ALA A 311 3.38 -15.27 -11.17
N ARG A 312 2.69 -14.17 -10.92
CA ARG A 312 3.23 -13.06 -10.11
C ARG A 312 3.68 -13.50 -8.73
N ARG A 313 3.07 -14.54 -8.15
CA ARG A 313 3.48 -15.15 -6.89
C ARG A 313 4.70 -16.06 -7.00
N LYS A 314 4.84 -16.85 -8.10
CA LYS A 314 5.98 -17.75 -8.28
C LYS A 314 7.28 -16.99 -8.56
N PHE A 315 7.21 -15.82 -9.17
CA PHE A 315 8.39 -14.97 -9.41
C PHE A 315 8.96 -14.41 -8.10
N THR A 316 8.12 -14.19 -7.09
CA THR A 316 8.54 -13.75 -5.74
C THR A 316 9.20 -14.88 -4.93
N SER A 317 8.88 -16.14 -5.21
CA SER A 317 9.38 -17.30 -4.44
C SER A 317 10.67 -17.92 -4.98
N LEU A 318 11.18 -17.50 -6.14
CA LEU A 318 12.36 -18.11 -6.82
C LEU A 318 13.67 -17.36 -6.59
N HIS A 319 13.67 -16.26 -5.82
CA HIS A 319 14.88 -15.47 -5.53
C HIS A 319 15.30 -15.53 -4.06
N THR A 320 15.14 -16.67 -3.38
CA THR A 320 15.86 -16.95 -2.14
C THR A 320 17.20 -17.62 -2.51
N PRO A 321 18.37 -17.06 -2.13
CA PRO A 321 19.64 -17.73 -2.28
C PRO A 321 19.65 -19.01 -1.42
N LYS A 322 19.96 -20.15 -2.01
CA LYS A 322 20.27 -21.37 -1.25
C LYS A 322 21.56 -21.11 -0.46
N GLU A 323 21.46 -21.11 0.86
CA GLU A 323 22.63 -21.16 1.73
C GLU A 323 23.41 -22.46 1.44
N ASN A 324 24.61 -22.30 0.94
CA ASN A 324 25.58 -23.39 0.86
C ASN A 324 26.19 -23.58 2.25
N HIS A 325 25.71 -24.59 2.98
CA HIS A 325 26.45 -25.17 4.09
C HIS A 325 27.72 -25.83 3.55
N HIS A 326 28.85 -25.15 3.56
CA HIS A 326 30.13 -25.80 3.57
C HIS A 326 30.47 -26.18 5.01
N ALA A 327 30.25 -27.46 5.32
CA ALA A 327 30.92 -28.13 6.41
C ALA A 327 32.40 -28.22 6.09
N THR A 328 33.24 -27.60 6.87
CA THR A 328 34.68 -27.91 6.94
C THR A 328 34.95 -28.74 8.17
N ALA A 329 35.61 -29.85 7.94
CA ALA A 329 36.19 -30.80 8.90
C ALA A 329 37.27 -30.14 9.75
#